data_4e6d678ffbe17cf3535953f5cf4beded
#
_entry.id   4e6d678ffbe17cf3535953f5cf4beded
#
_cell.length_a   1.000
_cell.length_b   1.000
_cell.length_c   1.000
_cell.angle_alpha   90.00
_cell.angle_beta   90.00
_cell.angle_gamma   90.00
#
_symmetry.space_group_name_H-M   'P 1'
#
loop_
_entity.id
_entity.type
_entity.pdbx_description
1 polymer ?
#
loop_
_entity_poly.entity_id
_entity_poly.type
_entity_poly.pdbx_seq_one_letter_code
_entity_poly.pdbx_strand_id
1 'polypeptide(L)'
;MLEKKSDEVYIQTADPASFDSSAVTFLKEKALSNERRRARICAHKSNSDALHEMLIAIGRDSYIRPHRHHNKTESFHLIEGSADIVLFSENGRIEDVIKLAPNANFYYRLDAPRYHTLIIESPLLVIHEITSGPFDSNLTDYAAFSPPEDSIEGIDFMAKLRQSVNQFYLEH
;
A
#
# COMPACT_ATOMS: atom_id res chain seq x y z
N MET A 1 1.84 22.94 5.88
CA MET A 1 0.35 22.99 5.94
C MET A 1 -0.18 21.88 5.05
N LEU A 2 -1.27 21.19 5.48
CA LEU A 2 -1.89 20.11 4.69
C LEU A 2 -3.15 20.63 3.99
N GLU A 3 -3.25 20.39 2.69
CA GLU A 3 -4.46 20.62 1.89
C GLU A 3 -5.21 19.29 1.73
N LYS A 4 -6.49 19.26 2.14
CA LYS A 4 -7.35 18.09 1.96
C LYS A 4 -7.86 18.02 0.53
N LYS A 5 -7.65 16.88 -0.15
CA LYS A 5 -8.22 16.58 -1.48
C LYS A 5 -9.41 15.64 -1.39
N SER A 6 -9.37 14.70 -0.43
CA SER A 6 -10.49 13.78 -0.11
C SER A 6 -10.36 13.34 1.35
N ASP A 7 -11.22 12.43 1.82
CA ASP A 7 -11.10 11.84 3.16
C ASP A 7 -9.85 10.96 3.31
N GLU A 8 -9.28 10.49 2.20
CA GLU A 8 -8.09 9.64 2.17
C GLU A 8 -6.82 10.36 1.71
N VAL A 9 -6.92 11.55 1.07
CA VAL A 9 -5.79 12.18 0.37
C VAL A 9 -5.56 13.61 0.84
N TYR A 10 -4.34 13.85 1.30
CA TYR A 10 -3.84 15.16 1.75
C TYR A 10 -2.56 15.49 0.99
N ILE A 11 -2.30 16.77 0.72
CA ILE A 11 -1.07 17.25 0.06
C ILE A 11 -0.33 18.18 1.03
N GLN A 12 0.98 17.93 1.21
CA GLN A 12 1.86 18.87 1.92
C GLN A 12 2.17 20.05 1.00
N THR A 13 1.71 21.26 1.39
CA THR A 13 1.87 22.47 0.56
C THR A 13 3.15 23.25 0.84
N ALA A 14 3.83 22.96 1.97
CA ALA A 14 5.08 23.63 2.30
C ALA A 14 6.22 23.27 1.32
N ASP A 15 7.16 24.21 1.18
CA ASP A 15 8.41 24.02 0.47
C ASP A 15 9.55 24.59 1.32
N PRO A 16 10.50 23.78 1.79
CA PRO A 16 10.57 22.31 1.58
C PRO A 16 9.46 21.55 2.33
N ALA A 17 9.03 20.42 1.75
CA ALA A 17 8.13 19.49 2.42
C ALA A 17 8.88 18.75 3.55
N SER A 18 8.25 18.66 4.71
CA SER A 18 8.78 17.89 5.84
C SER A 18 7.66 17.23 6.62
N PHE A 19 7.96 16.08 7.21
CA PHE A 19 7.04 15.32 8.05
C PHE A 19 7.72 14.97 9.37
N ASP A 20 6.97 15.08 10.44
CA ASP A 20 7.35 14.68 11.79
C ASP A 20 6.38 13.66 12.37
N SER A 21 6.52 13.32 13.63
CA SER A 21 5.63 12.37 14.32
C SER A 21 4.18 12.83 14.37
N SER A 22 3.92 14.15 14.32
CA SER A 22 2.54 14.67 14.30
C SER A 22 1.84 14.36 12.97
N ALA A 23 2.57 14.37 11.86
CA ALA A 23 2.05 13.95 10.55
C ALA A 23 1.68 12.46 10.55
N VAL A 24 2.48 11.61 11.17
CA VAL A 24 2.18 10.17 11.34
C VAL A 24 0.93 9.98 12.19
N THR A 25 0.82 10.67 13.33
CA THR A 25 -0.36 10.61 14.21
C THR A 25 -1.63 11.03 13.47
N PHE A 26 -1.58 12.18 12.80
CA PHE A 26 -2.70 12.67 11.97
C PHE A 26 -3.11 11.63 10.92
N LEU A 27 -2.15 11.06 10.21
CA LEU A 27 -2.40 10.10 9.15
C LEU A 27 -3.08 8.82 9.67
N LYS A 28 -2.63 8.32 10.83
CA LYS A 28 -3.23 7.16 11.51
C LYS A 28 -4.68 7.42 11.92
N GLU A 29 -4.98 8.59 12.47
CA GLU A 29 -6.35 9.01 12.81
C GLU A 29 -7.25 9.05 11.56
N LYS A 30 -6.75 9.60 10.43
CA LYS A 30 -7.50 9.67 9.19
C LYS A 30 -7.74 8.29 8.58
N ALA A 31 -6.76 7.41 8.61
CA ALA A 31 -6.93 6.03 8.15
C ALA A 31 -7.99 5.29 8.98
N LEU A 32 -8.01 5.47 10.30
CA LEU A 32 -8.99 4.81 11.17
C LEU A 32 -10.41 5.37 11.04
N SER A 33 -10.56 6.62 10.58
CA SER A 33 -11.85 7.33 10.52
C SER A 33 -12.56 7.22 9.17
N ASN A 34 -11.97 6.60 8.15
CA ASN A 34 -12.61 6.42 6.85
C ASN A 34 -12.95 4.94 6.56
N GLU A 35 -13.86 4.73 5.63
CA GLU A 35 -14.43 3.42 5.29
C GLU A 35 -13.37 2.45 4.76
N ARG A 36 -12.46 2.90 3.90
CA ARG A 36 -11.40 2.07 3.31
C ARG A 36 -10.24 1.82 4.27
N ARG A 37 -10.26 2.43 5.46
CA ARG A 37 -9.24 2.26 6.51
C ARG A 37 -7.84 2.59 6.04
N ARG A 38 -7.70 3.60 5.16
CA ARG A 38 -6.41 4.05 4.64
C ARG A 38 -6.41 5.55 4.35
N ALA A 39 -5.26 6.20 4.54
CA ALA A 39 -5.05 7.61 4.21
C ALA A 39 -3.61 7.86 3.80
N ARG A 40 -3.38 8.92 3.02
CA ARG A 40 -2.04 9.32 2.57
C ARG A 40 -1.83 10.83 2.61
N ILE A 41 -0.59 11.22 2.86
CA ILE A 41 -0.10 12.57 2.67
C ILE A 41 0.93 12.56 1.56
N CYS A 42 0.64 13.28 0.46
CA CYS A 42 1.54 13.41 -0.67
C CYS A 42 2.56 14.54 -0.42
N ALA A 43 3.85 14.27 -0.63
CA ALA A 43 4.89 15.29 -0.68
C ALA A 43 4.97 15.94 -2.07
N HIS A 44 4.68 15.17 -3.14
CA HIS A 44 4.51 15.70 -4.48
C HIS A 44 3.26 16.59 -4.58
N LYS A 45 3.27 17.56 -5.48
CA LYS A 45 2.23 18.59 -5.55
C LYS A 45 1.16 18.27 -6.61
N SER A 46 1.50 17.49 -7.62
CA SER A 46 0.66 17.20 -8.78
C SER A 46 0.76 15.74 -9.21
N ASN A 47 -0.32 15.21 -9.78
CA ASN A 47 -0.32 13.91 -10.44
C ASN A 47 0.62 13.87 -11.67
N SER A 48 1.02 15.04 -12.21
CA SER A 48 1.97 15.15 -13.32
C SER A 48 3.44 15.13 -12.90
N ASP A 49 3.74 15.15 -11.59
CA ASP A 49 5.12 15.11 -11.11
C ASP A 49 5.79 13.80 -11.53
N ALA A 50 7.06 13.86 -11.87
CA ALA A 50 7.82 12.69 -12.32
C ALA A 50 8.14 11.71 -11.19
N LEU A 51 8.11 12.18 -9.95
CA LEU A 51 8.31 11.38 -8.73
C LEU A 51 7.16 11.63 -7.78
N HIS A 52 6.55 10.56 -7.32
CA HIS A 52 5.51 10.59 -6.30
C HIS A 52 6.05 10.01 -5.00
N GLU A 53 5.94 10.79 -3.93
CA GLU A 53 6.34 10.40 -2.58
C GLU A 53 5.18 10.63 -1.63
N MET A 54 4.87 9.63 -0.82
CA MET A 54 3.70 9.64 0.06
C MET A 54 4.00 8.96 1.38
N LEU A 55 3.52 9.54 2.48
CA LEU A 55 3.28 8.78 3.70
C LEU A 55 1.89 8.15 3.61
N ILE A 56 1.79 6.85 3.88
CA ILE A 56 0.52 6.12 3.82
C ILE A 56 0.31 5.36 5.13
N ALA A 57 -0.86 5.53 5.75
CA ALA A 57 -1.33 4.67 6.83
C ALA A 57 -2.42 3.75 6.33
N ILE A 58 -2.34 2.46 6.70
CA ILE A 58 -3.25 1.42 6.25
C ILE A 58 -3.65 0.57 7.45
N GLY A 59 -4.95 0.47 7.71
CA GLY A 59 -5.50 -0.38 8.76
C GLY A 59 -5.47 -1.86 8.39
N ARG A 60 -5.44 -2.73 9.40
CA ARG A 60 -5.40 -4.20 9.23
C ARG A 60 -6.54 -4.75 8.38
N ASP A 61 -7.72 -4.13 8.47
CA ASP A 61 -8.92 -4.57 7.77
C ASP A 61 -9.08 -3.94 6.37
N SER A 62 -8.09 -3.14 5.94
CA SER A 62 -8.09 -2.57 4.59
C SER A 62 -7.83 -3.66 3.56
N TYR A 63 -8.72 -3.80 2.58
CA TYR A 63 -8.50 -4.65 1.42
C TYR A 63 -7.82 -3.87 0.31
N ILE A 64 -6.62 -4.25 -0.05
CA ILE A 64 -5.90 -3.75 -1.22
C ILE A 64 -6.00 -4.81 -2.29
N ARG A 65 -6.83 -4.57 -3.31
CA ARG A 65 -7.01 -5.53 -4.40
C ARG A 65 -5.68 -5.84 -5.07
N PRO A 66 -5.31 -7.12 -5.27
CA PRO A 66 -4.15 -7.48 -6.05
C PRO A 66 -4.12 -6.78 -7.41
N HIS A 67 -3.01 -6.08 -7.67
CA HIS A 67 -2.83 -5.27 -8.86
C HIS A 67 -1.37 -5.26 -9.31
N ARG A 68 -1.13 -4.76 -10.53
CA ARG A 68 0.21 -4.47 -11.04
C ARG A 68 0.23 -3.12 -11.73
N HIS A 69 1.38 -2.51 -11.78
CA HIS A 69 1.61 -1.27 -12.50
C HIS A 69 2.48 -1.50 -13.74
N HIS A 70 2.05 -0.95 -14.88
CA HIS A 70 2.86 -0.93 -16.09
C HIS A 70 3.77 0.29 -16.11
N ASN A 71 5.05 0.08 -16.46
CA ASN A 71 6.06 1.15 -16.57
C ASN A 71 6.25 1.97 -15.29
N LYS A 72 6.03 1.38 -14.14
CA LYS A 72 6.24 2.00 -12.83
C LYS A 72 7.22 1.20 -12.00
N THR A 73 8.08 1.93 -11.32
CA THR A 73 8.82 1.43 -10.16
C THR A 73 8.10 1.89 -8.91
N GLU A 74 7.98 1.01 -7.94
CA GLU A 74 7.39 1.26 -6.64
C GLU A 74 8.33 0.78 -5.54
N SER A 75 8.46 1.54 -4.48
CA SER A 75 9.19 1.13 -3.28
C SER A 75 8.49 1.56 -2.01
N PHE A 76 8.58 0.73 -0.99
CA PHE A 76 8.06 1.01 0.36
C PHE A 76 9.21 1.04 1.35
N HIS A 77 9.21 2.03 2.21
CA HIS A 77 10.06 2.13 3.37
C HIS A 77 9.19 2.08 4.63
N LEU A 78 9.40 1.10 5.48
CA LEU A 78 8.63 0.91 6.70
C LEU A 78 8.91 2.03 7.70
N ILE A 79 7.85 2.65 8.24
CA ILE A 79 7.91 3.64 9.32
C ILE A 79 7.39 3.01 10.61
N GLU A 80 6.20 2.42 10.58
CA GLU A 80 5.60 1.74 11.74
C GLU A 80 4.80 0.51 11.31
N GLY A 81 4.71 -0.48 12.20
CA GLY A 81 3.87 -1.66 12.00
C GLY A 81 4.55 -2.77 11.25
N SER A 82 3.74 -3.63 10.64
CA SER A 82 4.21 -4.78 9.85
C SER A 82 3.19 -5.20 8.80
N ALA A 83 3.67 -5.75 7.69
CA ALA A 83 2.86 -6.28 6.61
C ALA A 83 3.62 -7.37 5.86
N ASP A 84 2.87 -8.22 5.16
CA ASP A 84 3.40 -9.12 4.14
C ASP A 84 3.06 -8.57 2.75
N ILE A 85 4.08 -8.41 1.90
CA ILE A 85 3.91 -8.10 0.49
C ILE A 85 3.84 -9.43 -0.25
N VAL A 86 2.69 -9.70 -0.86
CA VAL A 86 2.43 -10.95 -1.56
C VAL A 86 2.56 -10.74 -3.06
N LEU A 87 3.41 -11.51 -3.71
CA LEU A 87 3.63 -11.50 -5.15
C LEU A 87 2.94 -12.72 -5.78
N PHE A 88 2.26 -12.50 -6.91
CA PHE A 88 1.47 -13.53 -7.58
C PHE A 88 1.89 -13.74 -9.02
N SER A 89 1.71 -14.98 -9.48
CA SER A 89 1.67 -15.33 -10.90
C SER A 89 0.38 -14.82 -11.56
N GLU A 90 0.31 -14.90 -12.89
CA GLU A 90 -0.87 -14.49 -13.69
C GLU A 90 -2.17 -15.24 -13.29
N ASN A 91 -2.07 -16.45 -12.76
CA ASN A 91 -3.21 -17.26 -12.33
C ASN A 91 -3.52 -17.18 -10.83
N GLY A 92 -2.88 -16.27 -10.10
CA GLY A 92 -3.15 -16.02 -8.68
C GLY A 92 -2.42 -16.95 -7.70
N ARG A 93 -1.45 -17.78 -8.16
CA ARG A 93 -0.61 -18.55 -7.25
C ARG A 93 0.39 -17.62 -6.57
N ILE A 94 0.60 -17.75 -5.26
CA ILE A 94 1.66 -17.04 -4.54
C ILE A 94 3.02 -17.53 -5.05
N GLU A 95 3.85 -16.59 -5.50
CA GLU A 95 5.22 -16.84 -5.95
C GLU A 95 6.24 -16.44 -4.90
N ASP A 96 5.93 -15.41 -4.11
CA ASP A 96 6.82 -14.92 -3.07
C ASP A 96 6.05 -14.12 -2.02
N VAL A 97 6.58 -14.10 -0.79
CA VAL A 97 6.04 -13.30 0.32
C VAL A 97 7.20 -12.57 1.00
N ILE A 98 7.17 -11.25 0.97
CA ILE A 98 8.21 -10.40 1.54
C ILE A 98 7.67 -9.75 2.81
N LYS A 99 8.22 -10.13 3.95
CA LYS A 99 7.83 -9.58 5.24
C LYS A 99 8.45 -8.22 5.46
N LEU A 100 7.62 -7.18 5.65
CA LEU A 100 8.00 -5.88 6.16
C LEU A 100 7.73 -5.81 7.66
N ALA A 101 8.77 -5.68 8.46
CA ALA A 101 8.67 -5.54 9.92
C ALA A 101 9.94 -4.92 10.49
N PRO A 102 9.91 -4.32 11.71
CA PRO A 102 11.11 -3.72 12.34
C PRO A 102 12.29 -4.69 12.52
N ASN A 103 12.02 -5.99 12.65
CA ASN A 103 12.99 -7.05 12.81
C ASN A 103 13.16 -7.94 11.56
N ALA A 104 12.65 -7.50 10.41
CA ALA A 104 12.76 -8.18 9.12
C ALA A 104 13.18 -7.18 8.03
N ASN A 105 12.59 -7.24 6.81
CA ASN A 105 12.85 -6.21 5.82
C ASN A 105 12.15 -4.90 6.23
N PHE A 106 12.85 -3.79 6.14
CA PHE A 106 12.30 -2.44 6.33
C PHE A 106 12.11 -1.70 5.00
N TYR A 107 12.57 -2.29 3.91
CA TYR A 107 12.54 -1.73 2.57
C TYR A 107 12.14 -2.80 1.55
N TYR A 108 11.33 -2.38 0.58
CA TYR A 108 10.89 -3.17 -0.57
C TYR A 108 10.94 -2.33 -1.83
N ARG A 109 11.30 -2.94 -2.96
CA ARG A 109 11.24 -2.29 -4.27
C ARG A 109 10.82 -3.29 -5.34
N LEU A 110 9.91 -2.87 -6.21
CA LEU A 110 9.43 -3.60 -7.36
C LEU A 110 9.61 -2.76 -8.63
N ASP A 111 10.40 -3.27 -9.57
CA ASP A 111 10.66 -2.62 -10.87
C ASP A 111 9.85 -3.24 -12.02
N ALA A 112 9.28 -4.41 -11.82
CA ALA A 112 8.60 -5.18 -12.85
C ALA A 112 7.07 -5.20 -12.64
N PRO A 113 6.25 -5.30 -13.71
CA PRO A 113 4.80 -5.38 -13.60
C PRO A 113 4.35 -6.76 -13.09
N ARG A 114 4.48 -7.00 -11.79
CA ARG A 114 4.03 -8.22 -11.11
C ARG A 114 2.78 -7.93 -10.28
N TYR A 115 1.81 -8.84 -10.31
CA TYR A 115 0.68 -8.75 -9.40
C TYR A 115 1.14 -8.83 -7.96
N HIS A 116 0.70 -7.87 -7.15
CA HIS A 116 1.04 -7.80 -5.73
C HIS A 116 -0.09 -7.21 -4.90
N THR A 117 -0.04 -7.45 -3.61
CA THR A 117 -0.88 -6.83 -2.59
C THR A 117 -0.15 -6.78 -1.25
N LEU A 118 -0.71 -6.04 -0.28
CA LEU A 118 -0.25 -6.02 1.09
C LEU A 118 -1.27 -6.69 2.01
N ILE A 119 -0.79 -7.54 2.89
CA ILE A 119 -1.53 -8.04 4.05
C ILE A 119 -0.98 -7.34 5.28
N ILE A 120 -1.80 -6.48 5.88
CA ILE A 120 -1.39 -5.73 7.08
C ILE A 120 -1.48 -6.64 8.29
N GLU A 121 -0.35 -6.86 8.99
CA GLU A 121 -0.27 -7.77 10.15
C GLU A 121 -0.42 -7.03 11.49
N SER A 122 0.09 -5.81 11.60
CA SER A 122 -0.15 -4.92 12.75
C SER A 122 -1.56 -4.28 12.70
N PRO A 123 -2.06 -3.69 13.79
CA PRO A 123 -3.33 -2.94 13.76
C PRO A 123 -3.34 -1.81 12.72
N LEU A 124 -2.18 -1.18 12.53
CA LEU A 124 -1.91 -0.16 11.50
C LEU A 124 -0.49 -0.36 10.94
N LEU A 125 -0.34 -0.17 9.64
CA LEU A 125 0.91 -0.02 8.93
C LEU A 125 1.11 1.45 8.57
N VAL A 126 2.32 1.97 8.72
CA VAL A 126 2.72 3.26 8.14
C VAL A 126 3.97 3.04 7.29
N ILE A 127 3.89 3.44 6.04
CA ILE A 127 4.98 3.35 5.07
C ILE A 127 5.25 4.70 4.40
N HIS A 128 6.49 4.89 3.95
CA HIS A 128 6.84 5.86 2.94
C HIS A 128 6.88 5.15 1.59
N GLU A 129 5.94 5.49 0.72
CA GLU A 129 5.90 5.00 -0.65
C GLU A 129 6.54 6.00 -1.59
N ILE A 130 7.42 5.50 -2.46
CA ILE A 130 8.02 6.23 -3.57
C ILE A 130 7.65 5.49 -4.86
N THR A 131 7.04 6.19 -5.80
CA THR A 131 6.70 5.60 -7.10
C THR A 131 6.94 6.58 -8.23
N SER A 132 7.32 6.05 -9.40
CA SER A 132 7.49 6.89 -10.58
C SER A 132 6.14 7.45 -11.04
N GLY A 133 6.14 8.75 -11.38
CA GLY A 133 5.05 9.44 -12.03
C GLY A 133 5.27 9.58 -13.55
N PRO A 134 4.35 10.23 -14.25
CA PRO A 134 3.08 10.77 -13.76
C PRO A 134 2.07 9.67 -13.37
N PHE A 135 1.05 10.05 -12.58
CA PHE A 135 -0.05 9.14 -12.27
C PHE A 135 -0.98 8.98 -13.48
N ASP A 136 -1.14 7.72 -13.91
CA ASP A 136 -2.13 7.32 -14.91
C ASP A 136 -2.83 6.03 -14.42
N SER A 137 -4.12 6.13 -14.15
CA SER A 137 -4.94 5.00 -13.69
C SER A 137 -5.04 3.87 -14.72
N ASN A 138 -4.87 4.18 -16.03
CA ASN A 138 -4.89 3.17 -17.10
C ASN A 138 -3.64 2.27 -17.09
N LEU A 139 -2.60 2.64 -16.35
CA LEU A 139 -1.39 1.84 -16.18
C LEU A 139 -1.45 0.89 -14.98
N THR A 140 -2.61 0.77 -14.34
CA THR A 140 -2.85 -0.17 -13.24
C THR A 140 -3.83 -1.25 -13.69
N ASP A 141 -3.38 -2.51 -13.68
CA ASP A 141 -4.22 -3.68 -13.91
C ASP A 141 -4.59 -4.33 -12.60
N TYR A 142 -5.88 -4.52 -12.37
CA TYR A 142 -6.36 -5.35 -11.27
C TYR A 142 -6.42 -6.81 -11.67
N ALA A 143 -5.99 -7.68 -10.76
CA ALA A 143 -5.95 -9.11 -11.02
C ALA A 143 -7.37 -9.69 -11.21
N ALA A 144 -7.56 -10.45 -12.28
CA ALA A 144 -8.85 -11.09 -12.59
C ALA A 144 -9.25 -12.17 -11.56
N PHE A 145 -8.27 -12.73 -10.84
CA PHE A 145 -8.49 -13.73 -9.79
C PHE A 145 -8.93 -13.12 -8.44
N SER A 146 -8.99 -11.80 -8.34
CA SER A 146 -9.35 -11.09 -7.11
C SER A 146 -10.65 -10.31 -7.24
N PRO A 147 -11.54 -10.34 -6.21
CA PRO A 147 -12.77 -9.57 -6.23
C PRO A 147 -12.51 -8.06 -6.18
N PRO A 148 -13.49 -7.23 -6.60
CA PRO A 148 -13.42 -5.77 -6.42
C PRO A 148 -13.29 -5.37 -4.94
N GLU A 149 -12.68 -4.21 -4.67
CA GLU A 149 -12.48 -3.71 -3.29
C GLU A 149 -13.81 -3.51 -2.53
N ASP A 150 -14.84 -3.04 -3.21
CA ASP A 150 -16.14 -2.71 -2.61
C ASP A 150 -17.10 -3.91 -2.55
N SER A 151 -16.58 -5.14 -2.68
CA SER A 151 -17.38 -6.35 -2.68
C SER A 151 -17.28 -7.11 -1.35
N ILE A 152 -18.37 -7.80 -0.95
CA ILE A 152 -18.38 -8.68 0.22
C ILE A 152 -17.37 -9.81 0.05
N GLU A 153 -17.17 -10.28 -1.18
CA GLU A 153 -16.21 -11.32 -1.53
C GLU A 153 -14.76 -10.92 -1.22
N GLY A 154 -14.46 -9.62 -1.15
CA GLY A 154 -13.14 -9.10 -0.77
C GLY A 154 -12.74 -9.51 0.65
N ILE A 155 -13.67 -9.56 1.59
CA ILE A 155 -13.42 -9.98 2.98
C ILE A 155 -13.03 -11.47 3.01
N ASP A 156 -13.80 -12.31 2.33
CA ASP A 156 -13.53 -13.75 2.23
C ASP A 156 -12.21 -14.03 1.50
N PHE A 157 -11.94 -13.27 0.44
CA PHE A 157 -10.68 -13.36 -0.30
C PHE A 157 -9.48 -13.06 0.61
N MET A 158 -9.53 -11.97 1.37
CA MET A 158 -8.46 -11.62 2.31
C MET A 158 -8.26 -12.66 3.41
N ALA A 159 -9.33 -13.23 3.95
CA ALA A 159 -9.25 -14.30 4.95
C ALA A 159 -8.54 -15.55 4.38
N LYS A 160 -8.90 -15.95 3.16
CA LYS A 160 -8.27 -17.08 2.46
C LYS A 160 -6.80 -16.77 2.11
N LEU A 161 -6.52 -15.54 1.65
CA LEU A 161 -5.16 -15.14 1.30
C LEU A 161 -4.23 -15.18 2.53
N ARG A 162 -4.70 -14.72 3.72
CA ARG A 162 -3.94 -14.84 4.98
C ARG A 162 -3.62 -16.30 5.31
N GLN A 163 -4.56 -17.23 5.11
CA GLN A 163 -4.32 -18.66 5.31
C GLN A 163 -3.28 -19.19 4.32
N SER A 164 -3.37 -18.79 3.05
CA SER A 164 -2.40 -19.19 2.02
C SER A 164 -0.99 -18.66 2.30
N VAL A 165 -0.86 -17.44 2.82
CA VAL A 165 0.44 -16.87 3.22
C VAL A 165 1.01 -17.62 4.42
N ASN A 166 0.19 -17.96 5.42
CA ASN A 166 0.64 -18.78 6.54
C ASN A 166 1.13 -20.16 6.07
N GLN A 167 0.44 -20.77 5.11
CA GLN A 167 0.88 -22.05 4.52
C GLN A 167 2.19 -21.88 3.74
N PHE A 168 2.34 -20.79 2.99
CA PHE A 168 3.58 -20.47 2.26
C PHE A 168 4.79 -20.42 3.22
N TYR A 169 4.66 -19.77 4.37
CA TYR A 169 5.74 -19.74 5.38
C TYR A 169 6.07 -21.09 6.03
N LEU A 170 5.14 -22.04 6.02
CA LEU A 170 5.41 -23.39 6.54
C LEU A 170 6.14 -24.27 5.53
N GLU A 171 6.09 -23.92 4.24
CA GLU A 171 6.67 -24.69 3.15
C GLU A 171 8.05 -24.17 2.70
N HIS A 172 8.43 -22.94 3.13
CA HIS A 172 9.66 -22.23 2.74
C HIS A 172 10.44 -21.70 3.93
#